data_a258d5bbf2d2f29aab09a69b2c1dc1c5
#
_entry.id   a258d5bbf2d2f29aab09a69b2c1dc1c5
#
_cell.length_a   1.000
_cell.length_b   1.000
_cell.length_c   1.000
_cell.angle_alpha   90.00
_cell.angle_beta   90.00
_cell.angle_gamma   90.00
#
_symmetry.space_group_name_H-M   'P 1'
#
loop_
_entity.id
_entity.type
_entity.pdbx_description
1 polymer ?
#
loop_
_entity_poly.entity_id
_entity_poly.type
_entity_poly.pdbx_seq_one_letter_code
_entity_poly.pdbx_strand_id
1 'polypeptide(L)'
;MTTTSRRRTPLGRRMTMTTLALMATATVTVTPTAYAEPDNSPTMAAHGVEAPLGAVPWSQVGPGWMLAIWSPVPGLHPGESPPPGSPTRQASTTTLYLVDPAGGRYPITTFPPPGDGPTPQLVDWSGDGTRALFTTSEKGKTVLTEVDLRGGTKSTFTVDGTLVTPLYTRPDGKAVLLDTQKGLERVDLAGNHQLTYPVGPDFRGYLSTPDGTRLVVGAASGLAFMGNDGVPGNALPVAGQKDCAPTRWWDAGSTIALARCDSSAGSQLWLVPIDGGTPTALTAPNNGQKGPDYGDINAWQVPAGTYVQASGACGVIYLAKLNGDGTTSPVSVPEVKSGSVAVVGVNGGDLDLQARVGCGGGQSVIDYNPASGTSTVLLGPPVNGGGVIHAIPYPGRK
;
A
#
# COMPACT_ATOMS: atom_id res chain seq x y z
N MET A 1 60.03 5.18 -27.52
CA MET A 1 61.07 5.75 -26.62
C MET A 1 60.69 5.27 -25.22
N THR A 2 61.34 4.21 -24.87
CA THR A 2 62.43 4.01 -23.87
C THR A 2 61.89 4.11 -22.43
N THR A 3 61.67 2.93 -21.81
CA THR A 3 62.53 2.21 -20.80
C THR A 3 62.66 2.94 -19.47
N THR A 4 62.48 2.35 -18.31
CA THR A 4 63.20 1.27 -17.61
C THR A 4 62.54 1.03 -16.24
N SER A 5 62.08 -0.12 -15.82
CA SER A 5 62.73 -1.23 -15.11
C SER A 5 63.69 -0.84 -13.97
N ARG A 6 63.34 -1.26 -12.73
CA ARG A 6 64.34 -1.87 -11.82
C ARG A 6 63.71 -2.65 -10.67
N ARG A 7 64.02 -3.93 -10.67
CA ARG A 7 63.98 -4.92 -9.57
C ARG A 7 65.02 -4.56 -8.49
N ARG A 8 64.77 -5.06 -7.27
CA ARG A 8 65.77 -5.81 -6.48
C ARG A 8 65.15 -6.35 -5.17
N THR A 9 65.13 -7.64 -5.01
CA THR A 9 65.30 -8.48 -3.82
C THR A 9 66.78 -8.77 -3.61
N PRO A 10 67.30 -9.50 -2.61
CA PRO A 10 66.78 -10.12 -1.38
C PRO A 10 67.78 -10.09 -0.19
N LEU A 11 67.65 -11.04 0.78
CA LEU A 11 68.52 -11.56 1.88
C LEU A 11 68.34 -10.82 3.22
N GLY A 12 68.25 -11.50 4.36
CA GLY A 12 68.86 -12.71 4.77
C GLY A 12 68.41 -13.19 6.17
N ARG A 13 68.47 -14.41 6.26
CA ARG A 13 68.36 -15.41 7.31
C ARG A 13 69.12 -15.06 8.62
N ARG A 14 68.50 -15.27 9.82
CA ARG A 14 69.18 -15.91 10.95
C ARG A 14 68.22 -16.66 11.84
N MET A 15 68.44 -17.95 11.98
CA MET A 15 67.89 -18.88 12.97
C MET A 15 68.55 -18.63 14.30
N THR A 16 67.74 -18.60 15.37
CA THR A 16 68.24 -18.89 16.73
C THR A 16 67.22 -19.79 17.41
N MET A 17 67.63 -21.01 17.63
CA MET A 17 66.93 -21.98 18.48
C MET A 17 67.11 -21.57 19.94
N THR A 18 66.04 -21.46 20.69
CA THR A 18 66.07 -21.46 22.15
C THR A 18 65.02 -22.43 22.64
N THR A 19 65.48 -23.49 23.19
CA THR A 19 64.70 -24.53 23.90
C THR A 19 64.18 -23.96 25.21
N LEU A 20 62.88 -23.97 25.42
CA LEU A 20 62.31 -23.70 26.76
C LEU A 20 61.29 -24.77 27.10
N ALA A 21 61.46 -25.24 28.34
CA ALA A 21 60.77 -26.36 28.96
C ALA A 21 59.25 -26.12 29.08
N LEU A 22 58.46 -27.16 28.77
CA LEU A 22 57.04 -27.22 29.02
C LEU A 22 56.79 -27.41 30.53
N MET A 23 56.21 -26.40 31.18
CA MET A 23 55.39 -26.62 32.36
C MET A 23 53.90 -26.59 31.94
N ALA A 24 53.26 -27.72 32.01
CA ALA A 24 51.82 -27.86 31.80
C ALA A 24 51.08 -27.41 33.06
N THR A 25 50.57 -26.20 33.06
CA THR A 25 49.52 -25.76 33.99
C THR A 25 48.16 -26.04 33.36
N ALA A 26 47.45 -27.03 33.93
CA ALA A 26 46.07 -27.30 33.58
C ALA A 26 45.17 -26.15 34.08
N THR A 27 44.86 -25.21 33.22
CA THR A 27 43.79 -24.24 33.47
C THR A 27 42.43 -24.89 33.14
N VAL A 28 41.68 -25.17 34.20
CA VAL A 28 40.25 -25.54 34.07
C VAL A 28 39.50 -24.28 33.60
N THR A 29 39.24 -24.18 32.30
CA THR A 29 38.33 -23.19 31.75
C THR A 29 36.91 -23.60 32.11
N VAL A 30 36.33 -22.99 33.15
CA VAL A 30 34.91 -23.01 33.41
C VAL A 30 34.28 -22.11 32.30
N THR A 31 33.75 -22.70 31.23
CA THR A 31 32.91 -22.01 30.28
C THR A 31 31.63 -21.59 31.00
N PRO A 32 31.33 -20.29 31.13
CA PRO A 32 30.01 -19.88 31.59
C PRO A 32 29.00 -20.40 30.58
N THR A 33 28.11 -21.28 31.01
CA THR A 33 26.86 -21.56 30.27
C THR A 33 26.10 -20.25 30.20
N ALA A 34 26.15 -19.59 29.06
CA ALA A 34 25.26 -18.49 28.78
C ALA A 34 23.83 -19.08 28.81
N TYR A 35 23.10 -18.81 29.88
CA TYR A 35 21.67 -18.94 29.89
C TYR A 35 21.18 -18.02 28.78
N ALA A 36 20.64 -18.57 27.68
CA ALA A 36 19.89 -17.81 26.72
C ALA A 36 18.74 -17.17 27.51
N GLU A 37 18.75 -15.84 27.66
CA GLU A 37 17.57 -15.13 28.11
C GLU A 37 16.42 -15.56 27.20
N PRO A 38 15.23 -15.88 27.76
CA PRO A 38 14.08 -16.19 26.96
C PRO A 38 13.85 -15.00 26.01
N ASP A 39 13.75 -15.29 24.72
CA ASP A 39 13.45 -14.30 23.70
C ASP A 39 12.06 -13.73 23.99
N ASN A 40 12.02 -12.60 24.72
CA ASN A 40 10.82 -11.87 25.07
C ASN A 40 10.36 -10.96 23.92
N SER A 41 10.80 -11.24 22.68
CA SER A 41 10.27 -10.54 21.50
C SER A 41 8.77 -10.71 21.46
N PRO A 42 8.00 -9.62 21.40
CA PRO A 42 6.55 -9.72 21.31
C PRO A 42 6.17 -10.53 20.06
N THR A 43 5.34 -11.53 20.26
CA THR A 43 4.78 -12.37 19.18
C THR A 43 3.50 -11.74 18.65
N MET A 44 3.18 -11.99 17.37
CA MET A 44 1.91 -11.58 16.79
C MET A 44 0.74 -12.18 17.58
N ALA A 45 -0.37 -11.43 17.67
CA ALA A 45 -1.60 -11.94 18.26
C ALA A 45 -2.17 -13.09 17.41
N ALA A 46 -2.89 -14.00 18.03
CA ALA A 46 -3.55 -15.07 17.30
C ALA A 46 -4.70 -14.51 16.44
N HIS A 47 -5.09 -15.27 15.39
CA HIS A 47 -6.22 -14.94 14.52
C HIS A 47 -7.48 -14.57 15.33
N GLY A 48 -8.08 -13.43 14.97
CA GLY A 48 -9.28 -12.91 15.61
C GLY A 48 -9.07 -12.34 17.02
N VAL A 49 -7.85 -12.37 17.56
CA VAL A 49 -7.53 -11.84 18.89
C VAL A 49 -7.17 -10.35 18.80
N GLU A 50 -7.75 -9.58 19.73
CA GLU A 50 -7.39 -8.18 19.94
C GLU A 50 -6.35 -8.09 21.06
N ALA A 51 -5.20 -7.51 20.76
CA ALA A 51 -4.13 -7.26 21.70
C ALA A 51 -3.92 -5.75 21.89
N PRO A 52 -3.48 -5.28 23.06
CA PRO A 52 -3.27 -3.85 23.27
C PRO A 52 -2.16 -3.29 22.40
N LEU A 53 -2.18 -1.98 22.12
CA LEU A 53 -1.17 -1.28 21.30
C LEU A 53 0.27 -1.55 21.77
N GLY A 54 0.50 -1.63 23.08
CA GLY A 54 1.82 -1.94 23.62
C GLY A 54 2.34 -3.34 23.32
N ALA A 55 1.49 -4.25 22.85
CA ALA A 55 1.89 -5.61 22.44
C ALA A 55 2.22 -5.72 20.94
N VAL A 56 2.16 -4.63 20.17
CA VAL A 56 2.54 -4.65 18.75
C VAL A 56 4.01 -5.02 18.60
N PRO A 57 4.34 -6.08 17.84
CA PRO A 57 5.73 -6.44 17.55
C PRO A 57 6.29 -5.54 16.44
N TRP A 58 6.58 -4.28 16.76
CA TRP A 58 6.96 -3.25 15.78
C TRP A 58 8.14 -3.63 14.88
N SER A 59 9.03 -4.49 15.35
CA SER A 59 10.14 -5.00 14.53
C SER A 59 9.69 -5.97 13.42
N GLN A 60 8.46 -6.50 13.52
CA GLN A 60 7.87 -7.42 12.55
C GLN A 60 6.85 -6.73 11.64
N VAL A 61 6.47 -5.47 11.92
CA VAL A 61 5.55 -4.72 11.07
C VAL A 61 6.19 -4.49 9.71
N GLY A 62 5.53 -5.00 8.66
CA GLY A 62 6.08 -5.04 7.31
C GLY A 62 5.06 -5.56 6.29
N PRO A 63 5.51 -6.14 5.18
CA PRO A 63 4.63 -6.72 4.16
C PRO A 63 3.60 -7.68 4.76
N GLY A 64 2.36 -7.61 4.28
CA GLY A 64 1.23 -8.38 4.78
C GLY A 64 0.51 -7.73 5.99
N TRP A 65 1.11 -6.70 6.61
CA TRP A 65 0.41 -5.90 7.61
C TRP A 65 -0.48 -4.86 6.94
N MET A 66 -1.60 -4.53 7.60
CA MET A 66 -2.56 -3.56 7.08
C MET A 66 -3.00 -2.57 8.15
N LEU A 67 -3.32 -1.35 7.73
CA LEU A 67 -4.14 -0.43 8.52
C LEU A 67 -5.59 -0.56 8.06
N ALA A 68 -6.52 -0.67 8.99
CA ALA A 68 -7.94 -0.79 8.68
C ALA A 68 -8.80 0.07 9.61
N ILE A 69 -9.77 0.77 9.03
CA ILE A 69 -10.82 1.46 9.78
C ILE A 69 -11.99 0.52 9.94
N TRP A 70 -12.29 0.18 11.17
CA TRP A 70 -13.43 -0.63 11.53
C TRP A 70 -14.52 0.19 12.24
N SER A 71 -15.78 -0.16 11.99
CA SER A 71 -16.96 0.41 12.61
C SER A 71 -17.83 -0.71 13.17
N PRO A 72 -18.49 -0.53 14.32
CA PRO A 72 -19.47 -1.48 14.81
C PRO A 72 -20.74 -1.55 13.94
N VAL A 73 -20.90 -0.63 13.00
CA VAL A 73 -22.04 -0.59 12.08
C VAL A 73 -21.87 -1.65 11.01
N PRO A 74 -22.81 -2.60 10.89
CA PRO A 74 -22.72 -3.64 9.85
C PRO A 74 -22.89 -3.04 8.45
N GLY A 75 -22.18 -3.57 7.48
CA GLY A 75 -22.48 -3.34 6.07
C GLY A 75 -23.80 -4.04 5.70
N LEU A 76 -24.71 -3.32 5.08
CA LEU A 76 -26.03 -3.84 4.65
C LEU A 76 -26.10 -3.89 3.14
N HIS A 77 -26.72 -4.92 2.60
CA HIS A 77 -27.05 -4.96 1.17
C HIS A 77 -28.16 -3.97 0.83
N PRO A 78 -28.23 -3.49 -0.42
CA PRO A 78 -29.33 -2.66 -0.86
C PRO A 78 -30.69 -3.31 -0.57
N GLY A 79 -31.58 -2.58 0.10
CA GLY A 79 -32.89 -3.07 0.53
C GLY A 79 -32.94 -3.81 1.87
N GLU A 80 -31.80 -4.12 2.48
CA GLU A 80 -31.76 -4.63 3.85
C GLU A 80 -31.96 -3.50 4.87
N SER A 81 -32.73 -3.80 5.90
CA SER A 81 -32.86 -2.91 7.07
C SER A 81 -31.98 -3.44 8.20
N PRO A 82 -31.32 -2.55 8.95
CA PRO A 82 -30.57 -3.00 10.11
C PRO A 82 -31.49 -3.64 11.14
N PRO A 83 -31.05 -4.70 11.83
CA PRO A 83 -31.79 -5.25 12.96
C PRO A 83 -32.15 -4.16 13.99
N PRO A 84 -33.28 -4.26 14.70
CA PRO A 84 -33.61 -3.32 15.75
C PRO A 84 -32.52 -3.19 16.79
N GLY A 85 -32.14 -1.95 17.13
CA GLY A 85 -31.06 -1.66 18.08
C GLY A 85 -29.63 -1.72 17.48
N SER A 86 -29.50 -1.93 16.18
CA SER A 86 -28.20 -1.87 15.52
C SER A 86 -27.55 -0.49 15.70
N PRO A 87 -26.22 -0.44 15.87
CA PRO A 87 -25.51 0.82 15.93
C PRO A 87 -25.65 1.60 14.62
N THR A 88 -25.75 2.92 14.70
CA THR A 88 -25.81 3.81 13.54
C THR A 88 -24.47 4.49 13.32
N ARG A 89 -24.18 4.88 12.09
CA ARG A 89 -22.94 5.60 11.75
C ARG A 89 -22.81 6.90 12.56
N GLN A 90 -23.89 7.63 12.71
CA GLN A 90 -23.92 8.91 13.41
C GLN A 90 -23.58 8.81 14.90
N ALA A 91 -23.89 7.67 15.52
CA ALA A 91 -23.73 7.46 16.96
C ALA A 91 -22.55 6.52 17.30
N SER A 92 -21.82 6.02 16.30
CA SER A 92 -20.76 5.02 16.51
C SER A 92 -19.38 5.61 16.36
N THR A 93 -18.48 5.24 17.27
CA THR A 93 -17.04 5.44 17.11
C THR A 93 -16.51 4.53 16.01
N THR A 94 -15.42 4.94 15.35
CA THR A 94 -14.63 4.08 14.48
C THR A 94 -13.25 3.86 15.07
N THR A 95 -12.66 2.70 14.81
CA THR A 95 -11.34 2.34 15.33
C THR A 95 -10.36 2.12 14.20
N LEU A 96 -9.21 2.76 14.28
CA LEU A 96 -8.06 2.39 13.45
C LEU A 96 -7.37 1.19 14.07
N TYR A 97 -7.34 0.10 13.35
CA TYR A 97 -6.58 -1.10 13.69
C TYR A 97 -5.32 -1.22 12.85
N LEU A 98 -4.27 -1.68 13.48
CA LEU A 98 -3.17 -2.36 12.81
C LEU A 98 -3.50 -3.86 12.82
N VAL A 99 -3.54 -4.50 11.66
CA VAL A 99 -3.89 -5.91 11.47
C VAL A 99 -2.66 -6.64 10.97
N ASP A 100 -2.28 -7.72 11.65
CA ASP A 100 -1.15 -8.55 11.23
C ASP A 100 -1.56 -9.61 10.21
N PRO A 101 -0.60 -10.23 9.49
CA PRO A 101 -0.90 -11.23 8.46
C PRO A 101 -1.63 -12.48 8.97
N ALA A 102 -1.58 -12.75 10.26
CA ALA A 102 -2.29 -13.88 10.89
C ALA A 102 -3.73 -13.54 11.31
N GLY A 103 -4.14 -12.25 11.17
CA GLY A 103 -5.46 -11.77 11.58
C GLY A 103 -5.56 -11.37 13.05
N GLY A 104 -4.44 -11.22 13.74
CA GLY A 104 -4.38 -10.50 15.00
C GLY A 104 -4.56 -9.00 14.78
N ARG A 105 -5.16 -8.29 15.73
CA ARG A 105 -5.45 -6.87 15.57
C ARG A 105 -5.08 -6.06 16.80
N TYR A 106 -4.65 -4.83 16.56
CA TYR A 106 -4.17 -3.91 17.58
C TYR A 106 -4.85 -2.56 17.40
N PRO A 107 -5.70 -2.09 18.35
CA PRO A 107 -6.34 -0.79 18.26
C PRO A 107 -5.31 0.31 18.46
N ILE A 108 -5.12 1.13 17.43
CA ILE A 108 -4.20 2.28 17.46
C ILE A 108 -4.87 3.48 18.11
N THR A 109 -6.04 3.85 17.58
CA THR A 109 -6.81 5.00 18.08
C THR A 109 -8.27 4.90 17.65
N THR A 110 -9.14 5.65 18.32
CA THR A 110 -10.56 5.75 17.96
C THR A 110 -10.90 7.16 17.47
N PHE A 111 -11.84 7.25 16.55
CA PHE A 111 -12.46 8.50 16.13
C PHE A 111 -13.87 8.59 16.74
N PRO A 112 -14.25 9.75 17.27
CA PRO A 112 -15.59 9.92 17.86
C PRO A 112 -16.68 9.74 16.81
N PRO A 113 -17.93 9.51 17.24
CA PRO A 113 -19.08 9.50 16.35
C PRO A 113 -19.12 10.79 15.51
N PRO A 114 -19.30 10.68 14.18
CA PRO A 114 -19.28 11.85 13.32
C PRO A 114 -20.56 12.73 13.46
N GLY A 115 -21.62 12.23 14.11
CA GLY A 115 -22.92 12.89 14.08
C GLY A 115 -23.41 13.03 12.63
N ASP A 116 -23.81 14.25 12.26
CA ASP A 116 -24.20 14.56 10.87
C ASP A 116 -22.99 14.89 9.97
N GLY A 117 -21.79 14.90 10.54
CA GLY A 117 -20.55 15.20 9.81
C GLY A 117 -20.04 14.02 8.97
N PRO A 118 -19.01 14.26 8.15
CA PRO A 118 -18.35 13.20 7.39
C PRO A 118 -17.48 12.33 8.30
N THR A 119 -17.40 11.05 7.97
CA THR A 119 -16.49 10.10 8.63
C THR A 119 -15.07 10.31 8.09
N PRO A 120 -14.03 10.34 8.95
CA PRO A 120 -12.65 10.38 8.51
C PRO A 120 -12.32 9.20 7.59
N GLN A 121 -11.66 9.50 6.47
CA GLN A 121 -11.24 8.51 5.48
C GLN A 121 -9.74 8.29 5.61
N LEU A 122 -9.31 7.05 5.79
CA LEU A 122 -7.91 6.66 5.73
C LEU A 122 -7.44 6.74 4.29
N VAL A 123 -6.39 7.50 4.01
CA VAL A 123 -5.94 7.75 2.63
C VAL A 123 -4.53 7.27 2.35
N ASP A 124 -3.64 7.31 3.35
CA ASP A 124 -2.27 6.84 3.15
C ASP A 124 -1.62 6.38 4.47
N TRP A 125 -0.58 5.60 4.31
CA TRP A 125 0.34 5.16 5.36
C TRP A 125 1.75 5.63 4.97
N SER A 126 2.46 6.33 5.85
CA SER A 126 3.79 6.86 5.54
C SER A 126 4.78 5.76 5.17
N GLY A 127 5.69 6.05 4.23
CA GLY A 127 6.64 5.05 3.73
C GLY A 127 7.59 4.47 4.77
N ASP A 128 7.78 5.17 5.90
CA ASP A 128 8.53 4.69 7.07
C ASP A 128 7.69 3.82 8.02
N GLY A 129 6.40 3.65 7.73
CA GLY A 129 5.49 2.82 8.52
C GLY A 129 5.04 3.42 9.85
N THR A 130 5.33 4.69 10.13
CA THR A 130 5.11 5.28 11.46
C THR A 130 3.81 6.07 11.61
N ARG A 131 3.19 6.50 10.49
CA ARG A 131 2.04 7.42 10.51
C ARG A 131 0.97 7.04 9.52
N ALA A 132 -0.29 7.27 9.88
CA ALA A 132 -1.45 7.16 9.01
C ALA A 132 -2.02 8.54 8.70
N LEU A 133 -2.49 8.77 7.47
CA LEU A 133 -3.11 10.01 7.03
C LEU A 133 -4.60 9.79 6.77
N PHE A 134 -5.39 10.72 7.28
CA PHE A 134 -6.84 10.74 7.10
C PHE A 134 -7.29 12.06 6.51
N THR A 135 -8.42 12.04 5.82
CA THR A 135 -9.10 13.24 5.33
C THR A 135 -10.53 13.33 5.83
N THR A 136 -10.97 14.57 6.04
CA THR A 136 -12.36 14.92 6.29
C THR A 136 -12.67 16.22 5.57
N SER A 137 -13.81 16.32 4.88
CA SER A 137 -14.22 17.55 4.21
C SER A 137 -15.09 18.41 5.13
N GLU A 138 -14.71 19.65 5.35
CA GLU A 138 -15.44 20.60 6.20
C GLU A 138 -15.55 21.96 5.54
N LYS A 139 -16.78 22.42 5.28
CA LYS A 139 -17.08 23.80 4.83
C LYS A 139 -16.19 24.33 3.70
N GLY A 140 -15.95 23.51 2.68
CA GLY A 140 -15.14 23.91 1.52
C GLY A 140 -13.62 23.75 1.72
N LYS A 141 -13.20 23.12 2.80
CA LYS A 141 -11.80 22.78 3.11
C LYS A 141 -11.65 21.29 3.33
N THR A 142 -10.45 20.80 3.16
CA THR A 142 -10.06 19.45 3.57
C THR A 142 -9.24 19.54 4.86
N VAL A 143 -9.70 18.86 5.89
CA VAL A 143 -8.95 18.64 7.13
C VAL A 143 -8.18 17.35 6.98
N LEU A 144 -6.87 17.43 7.14
CA LEU A 144 -5.99 16.30 7.20
C LEU A 144 -5.69 15.98 8.66
N THR A 145 -5.82 14.70 9.01
CA THR A 145 -5.47 14.20 10.35
C THR A 145 -4.36 13.18 10.20
N GLU A 146 -3.23 13.47 10.80
CA GLU A 146 -2.13 12.54 10.95
C GLU A 146 -2.29 11.77 12.27
N VAL A 147 -2.07 10.46 12.25
CA VAL A 147 -2.06 9.58 13.42
C VAL A 147 -0.69 8.96 13.57
N ASP A 148 -0.02 9.21 14.68
CA ASP A 148 1.17 8.45 15.10
C ASP A 148 0.74 7.03 15.47
N LEU A 149 1.30 6.02 14.81
CA LEU A 149 0.86 4.64 14.99
C LEU A 149 1.38 4.01 16.28
N ARG A 150 2.48 4.52 16.84
CA ARG A 150 3.04 3.97 18.08
C ARG A 150 2.37 4.49 19.33
N GLY A 151 1.92 5.74 19.29
CA GLY A 151 1.28 6.41 20.42
C GLY A 151 -0.22 6.64 20.26
N GLY A 152 -0.79 6.46 19.07
CA GLY A 152 -2.20 6.73 18.78
C GLY A 152 -2.55 8.22 18.83
N THR A 153 -1.56 9.12 18.92
CA THR A 153 -1.75 10.57 18.99
C THR A 153 -2.14 11.12 17.61
N LYS A 154 -2.92 12.21 17.62
CA LYS A 154 -3.44 12.86 16.42
C LYS A 154 -2.96 14.29 16.33
N SER A 155 -2.58 14.72 15.14
CA SER A 155 -2.38 16.12 14.76
C SER A 155 -3.22 16.43 13.53
N THR A 156 -3.66 17.69 13.39
CA THR A 156 -4.51 18.11 12.26
C THR A 156 -3.98 19.38 11.64
N PHE A 157 -4.13 19.47 10.33
CA PHE A 157 -3.95 20.70 9.58
C PHE A 157 -5.02 20.79 8.49
N THR A 158 -5.20 21.97 7.91
CA THR A 158 -6.27 22.22 6.96
C THR A 158 -5.71 22.81 5.68
N VAL A 159 -6.22 22.33 4.55
CA VAL A 159 -5.90 22.86 3.22
C VAL A 159 -7.18 23.32 2.52
N ASP A 160 -7.05 24.30 1.64
CA ASP A 160 -8.19 24.80 0.87
C ASP A 160 -8.63 23.82 -0.21
N GLY A 161 -9.93 23.69 -0.41
CA GLY A 161 -10.54 22.81 -1.39
C GLY A 161 -11.27 21.62 -0.77
N THR A 162 -12.27 21.13 -1.50
CA THR A 162 -13.11 20.00 -1.07
C THR A 162 -12.75 18.67 -1.72
N LEU A 163 -11.98 18.68 -2.80
CA LEU A 163 -11.55 17.50 -3.54
C LEU A 163 -10.03 17.47 -3.57
N VAL A 164 -9.46 16.94 -2.50
CA VAL A 164 -8.02 16.80 -2.30
C VAL A 164 -7.71 15.34 -2.05
N THR A 165 -6.83 14.76 -2.85
CA THR A 165 -6.30 13.41 -2.62
C THR A 165 -4.89 13.54 -2.07
N PRO A 166 -4.71 13.45 -0.75
CA PRO A 166 -3.40 13.59 -0.14
C PRO A 166 -2.68 12.24 -0.05
N LEU A 167 -1.38 12.26 -0.35
CA LEU A 167 -0.48 11.14 -0.07
C LEU A 167 0.81 11.69 0.56
N TYR A 168 1.39 10.95 1.48
CA TYR A 168 2.69 11.31 2.02
C TYR A 168 3.77 11.31 0.93
N THR A 169 4.71 12.24 1.02
CA THR A 169 5.97 12.10 0.27
C THR A 169 6.72 10.86 0.69
N ARG A 170 7.41 10.22 -0.24
CA ARG A 170 8.27 9.06 0.06
C ARG A 170 9.72 9.54 0.26
N PRO A 171 10.56 8.78 1.00
CA PRO A 171 10.19 7.58 1.78
C PRO A 171 9.64 7.88 3.18
N ASP A 172 9.85 9.06 3.73
CA ASP A 172 9.74 9.35 5.17
C ASP A 172 8.48 10.13 5.58
N GLY A 173 7.65 10.51 4.61
CA GLY A 173 6.39 11.21 4.88
C GLY A 173 6.54 12.57 5.53
N LYS A 174 7.62 13.31 5.27
CA LYS A 174 7.86 14.64 5.85
C LYS A 174 6.97 15.74 5.29
N ALA A 175 6.26 15.46 4.21
CA ALA A 175 5.33 16.37 3.56
C ALA A 175 4.17 15.57 2.95
N VAL A 176 3.17 16.27 2.45
CA VAL A 176 2.01 15.68 1.77
C VAL A 176 1.91 16.25 0.36
N LEU A 177 1.74 15.37 -0.60
CA LEU A 177 1.37 15.71 -1.98
C LEU A 177 -0.16 15.78 -2.07
N LEU A 178 -0.67 16.84 -2.65
CA LEU A 178 -2.09 17.11 -2.81
C LEU A 178 -2.43 17.13 -4.30
N ASP A 179 -3.17 16.10 -4.74
CA ASP A 179 -3.77 16.09 -6.07
C ASP A 179 -5.10 16.86 -5.98
N THR A 180 -5.13 18.05 -6.51
CA THR A 180 -6.26 18.98 -6.45
C THR A 180 -6.79 19.29 -7.84
N GLN A 181 -7.96 19.90 -7.92
CA GLN A 181 -8.49 20.40 -9.21
C GLN A 181 -7.59 21.45 -9.87
N LYS A 182 -6.66 22.05 -9.13
CA LYS A 182 -5.69 23.04 -9.65
C LYS A 182 -4.39 22.43 -10.12
N GLY A 183 -4.19 21.12 -9.89
CA GLY A 183 -2.98 20.40 -10.18
C GLY A 183 -2.36 19.77 -8.94
N LEU A 184 -1.07 19.48 -8.98
CA LEU A 184 -0.33 18.83 -7.93
C LEU A 184 0.46 19.84 -7.09
N GLU A 185 0.26 19.79 -5.79
CA GLU A 185 0.94 20.68 -4.82
C GLU A 185 1.61 19.82 -3.73
N ARG A 186 2.64 20.39 -3.09
CA ARG A 186 3.26 19.83 -1.88
C ARG A 186 3.12 20.82 -0.73
N VAL A 187 2.68 20.32 0.42
CA VAL A 187 2.59 21.05 1.68
C VAL A 187 3.39 20.34 2.78
N ASP A 188 3.85 21.08 3.78
CA ASP A 188 4.41 20.47 4.98
C ASP A 188 3.30 19.89 5.90
N LEU A 189 3.68 19.24 6.99
CA LEU A 189 2.74 18.65 7.95
C LEU A 189 2.02 19.69 8.84
N ALA A 190 2.29 20.98 8.65
CA ALA A 190 1.53 22.09 9.22
C ALA A 190 0.57 22.73 8.21
N GLY A 191 0.55 22.22 6.95
CA GLY A 191 -0.29 22.74 5.88
C GLY A 191 0.33 23.92 5.12
N ASN A 192 1.59 24.29 5.38
CA ASN A 192 2.24 25.37 4.65
C ASN A 192 2.66 24.90 3.26
N HIS A 193 2.32 25.68 2.23
CA HIS A 193 2.70 25.42 0.86
C HIS A 193 4.23 25.39 0.70
N GLN A 194 4.74 24.37 0.01
CA GLN A 194 6.16 24.20 -0.29
C GLN A 194 6.46 24.31 -1.79
N LEU A 195 5.60 23.72 -2.63
CA LEU A 195 5.84 23.61 -4.07
C LEU A 195 4.53 23.41 -4.82
N THR A 196 4.39 24.05 -5.98
CA THR A 196 3.41 23.70 -7.01
C THR A 196 4.15 23.03 -8.17
N TYR A 197 3.76 21.81 -8.50
CA TYR A 197 4.35 21.08 -9.62
C TYR A 197 3.79 21.59 -10.94
N PRO A 198 4.62 21.77 -11.98
CA PRO A 198 4.19 22.30 -13.28
C PRO A 198 3.49 21.19 -14.12
N VAL A 199 2.44 20.61 -13.58
CA VAL A 199 1.59 19.64 -14.31
C VAL A 199 0.60 20.40 -15.20
N GLY A 200 0.34 19.88 -16.40
CA GLY A 200 -0.60 20.49 -17.33
C GLY A 200 -2.07 20.18 -17.00
N PRO A 201 -3.02 20.73 -17.77
CA PRO A 201 -4.45 20.46 -17.57
C PRO A 201 -4.84 19.00 -17.81
N ASP A 202 -3.97 18.25 -18.47
CA ASP A 202 -4.14 16.82 -18.74
C ASP A 202 -3.54 15.93 -17.66
N PHE A 203 -3.21 16.50 -16.50
CA PHE A 203 -2.74 15.75 -15.34
C PHE A 203 -3.79 14.73 -14.87
N ARG A 204 -3.36 13.49 -14.66
CA ARG A 204 -4.23 12.34 -14.31
C ARG A 204 -3.64 11.52 -13.17
N GLY A 205 -3.16 12.18 -12.13
CA GLY A 205 -2.59 11.51 -10.97
C GLY A 205 -1.09 11.18 -11.11
N TYR A 206 -0.54 10.56 -10.08
CA TYR A 206 0.89 10.32 -9.97
C TYR A 206 1.21 9.08 -9.13
N LEU A 207 2.45 8.60 -9.29
CA LEU A 207 3.11 7.65 -8.38
C LEU A 207 4.43 8.27 -7.92
N SER A 208 4.73 8.19 -6.62
CA SER A 208 6.06 8.50 -6.11
C SER A 208 6.97 7.29 -6.26
N THR A 209 8.23 7.50 -6.67
CA THR A 209 9.24 6.46 -6.55
C THR A 209 9.48 6.15 -5.07
N PRO A 210 9.82 4.90 -4.69
CA PRO A 210 9.99 4.53 -3.28
C PRO A 210 11.06 5.34 -2.54
N ASP A 211 12.09 5.80 -3.27
CA ASP A 211 13.15 6.67 -2.74
C ASP A 211 12.72 8.15 -2.63
N GLY A 212 11.55 8.51 -3.18
CA GLY A 212 10.98 9.85 -3.15
C GLY A 212 11.69 10.86 -4.04
N THR A 213 12.63 10.45 -4.91
CA THR A 213 13.39 11.38 -5.76
C THR A 213 12.60 11.89 -6.95
N ARG A 214 11.63 11.09 -7.42
CA ARG A 214 10.84 11.39 -8.63
C ARG A 214 9.39 10.98 -8.47
N LEU A 215 8.56 11.60 -9.30
CA LEU A 215 7.18 11.22 -9.55
C LEU A 215 7.05 10.70 -10.98
N VAL A 216 6.18 9.72 -11.18
CA VAL A 216 5.65 9.37 -12.51
C VAL A 216 4.26 9.96 -12.57
N VAL A 217 4.04 10.92 -13.47
CA VAL A 217 2.78 11.66 -13.58
C VAL A 217 2.03 11.25 -14.83
N GLY A 218 0.71 11.23 -14.73
CA GLY A 218 -0.17 10.99 -15.86
C GLY A 218 -0.22 12.19 -16.79
N ALA A 219 -0.28 11.95 -18.11
CA ALA A 219 -0.28 12.95 -19.14
C ALA A 219 -1.17 12.54 -20.34
N ALA A 220 -1.46 13.50 -21.22
CA ALA A 220 -2.35 13.29 -22.36
C ALA A 220 -1.91 12.19 -23.34
N SER A 221 -0.61 11.92 -23.46
CA SER A 221 -0.08 10.95 -24.44
C SER A 221 0.70 9.80 -23.82
N GLY A 222 0.53 9.57 -22.53
CA GLY A 222 1.26 8.55 -21.79
C GLY A 222 1.55 8.99 -20.37
N LEU A 223 2.75 8.69 -19.89
CA LEU A 223 3.25 9.14 -18.59
C LEU A 223 4.44 10.09 -18.80
N ALA A 224 4.85 10.75 -17.74
CA ALA A 224 6.08 11.56 -17.74
C ALA A 224 6.74 11.49 -16.37
N PHE A 225 8.05 11.73 -16.33
CA PHE A 225 8.75 11.98 -15.08
C PHE A 225 8.59 13.41 -14.62
N MET A 226 8.60 13.58 -13.31
CA MET A 226 8.69 14.84 -12.60
C MET A 226 9.67 14.66 -11.44
N GLY A 227 10.66 15.51 -11.31
CA GLY A 227 11.51 15.55 -10.12
C GLY A 227 10.69 15.89 -8.88
N ASN A 228 11.05 15.38 -7.72
CA ASN A 228 10.39 15.78 -6.47
C ASN A 228 10.61 17.28 -6.13
N ASP A 229 11.52 17.94 -6.81
CA ASP A 229 11.77 19.38 -6.81
C ASP A 229 10.92 20.17 -7.83
N GLY A 230 10.05 19.48 -8.58
CA GLY A 230 9.19 20.05 -9.60
C GLY A 230 9.84 20.21 -10.97
N VAL A 231 11.08 19.72 -11.18
CA VAL A 231 11.72 19.77 -12.48
C VAL A 231 11.12 18.72 -13.41
N PRO A 232 10.55 19.11 -14.58
CA PRO A 232 10.03 18.16 -15.56
C PRO A 232 11.14 17.25 -16.10
N GLY A 233 10.85 15.95 -16.20
CA GLY A 233 11.72 14.94 -16.78
C GLY A 233 11.23 14.45 -18.15
N ASN A 234 11.71 13.28 -18.55
CA ASN A 234 11.39 12.69 -19.85
C ASN A 234 9.93 12.22 -19.93
N ALA A 235 9.34 12.37 -21.10
CA ALA A 235 8.07 11.75 -21.44
C ALA A 235 8.23 10.23 -21.62
N LEU A 236 7.20 9.49 -21.25
CA LEU A 236 7.05 8.04 -21.40
C LEU A 236 5.78 7.80 -22.24
N PRO A 237 5.86 7.98 -23.57
CA PRO A 237 4.69 7.91 -24.43
C PRO A 237 4.14 6.49 -24.53
N VAL A 238 2.82 6.35 -24.57
CA VAL A 238 2.10 5.10 -24.86
C VAL A 238 1.39 5.25 -26.20
N ALA A 239 1.93 4.58 -27.21
CA ALA A 239 1.49 4.78 -28.60
C ALA A 239 -0.02 4.52 -28.78
N GLY A 240 -0.72 5.47 -29.41
CA GLY A 240 -2.14 5.38 -29.70
C GLY A 240 -3.05 5.57 -28.47
N GLN A 241 -2.50 5.86 -27.29
CA GLN A 241 -3.24 6.08 -26.07
C GLN A 241 -3.28 7.57 -25.70
N LYS A 242 -4.23 7.91 -24.86
CA LYS A 242 -4.42 9.25 -24.30
C LYS A 242 -4.86 9.17 -22.85
N ASP A 243 -4.83 10.30 -22.15
CA ASP A 243 -5.33 10.45 -20.78
C ASP A 243 -4.84 9.32 -19.84
N CYS A 244 -3.54 9.00 -19.91
CA CYS A 244 -2.96 7.95 -19.08
C CYS A 244 -2.85 8.39 -17.62
N ALA A 245 -3.31 7.55 -16.72
CA ALA A 245 -3.20 7.70 -15.26
C ALA A 245 -2.36 6.55 -14.67
N PRO A 246 -1.25 6.83 -14.00
CA PRO A 246 -0.52 5.77 -13.32
C PRO A 246 -1.31 5.31 -12.09
N THR A 247 -1.45 4.00 -11.90
CA THR A 247 -2.28 3.43 -10.83
C THR A 247 -1.46 2.83 -9.70
N ARG A 248 -0.37 2.17 -10.03
CA ARG A 248 0.56 1.55 -9.07
C ARG A 248 1.87 1.11 -9.71
N TRP A 249 2.83 0.75 -8.89
CA TRP A 249 3.99 -0.01 -9.35
C TRP A 249 3.60 -1.45 -9.64
N TRP A 250 4.01 -1.97 -10.81
CA TRP A 250 3.73 -3.34 -11.22
C TRP A 250 4.67 -4.34 -10.56
N ASP A 251 5.92 -4.00 -10.49
CA ASP A 251 6.99 -4.83 -9.96
C ASP A 251 7.55 -4.32 -8.64
N ALA A 252 8.17 -5.21 -7.88
CA ALA A 252 8.77 -4.88 -6.59
C ALA A 252 9.94 -3.88 -6.71
N GLY A 253 10.61 -3.83 -7.87
CA GLY A 253 11.69 -2.89 -8.17
C GLY A 253 11.20 -1.48 -8.49
N SER A 254 9.89 -1.29 -8.66
CA SER A 254 9.29 -0.02 -9.11
C SER A 254 9.92 0.48 -10.42
N THR A 255 10.18 -0.46 -11.34
CA THR A 255 10.74 -0.18 -12.67
C THR A 255 9.68 -0.16 -13.76
N ILE A 256 8.49 -0.66 -13.46
CA ILE A 256 7.33 -0.68 -14.37
C ILE A 256 6.14 -0.05 -13.66
N ALA A 257 5.59 1.00 -14.24
CA ALA A 257 4.32 1.58 -13.81
C ALA A 257 3.17 0.86 -14.51
N LEU A 258 2.16 0.43 -13.74
CA LEU A 258 0.85 0.10 -14.29
C LEU A 258 0.09 1.40 -14.52
N ALA A 259 -0.39 1.62 -15.74
CA ALA A 259 -1.17 2.79 -16.10
C ALA A 259 -2.50 2.39 -16.73
N ARG A 260 -3.55 3.12 -16.39
CA ARG A 260 -4.82 3.10 -17.13
C ARG A 260 -4.77 4.20 -18.17
N CYS A 261 -4.95 3.84 -19.43
CA CYS A 261 -4.99 4.79 -20.55
C CYS A 261 -6.27 4.64 -21.32
N ASP A 262 -6.71 5.73 -21.95
CA ASP A 262 -7.87 5.75 -22.82
C ASP A 262 -7.46 5.79 -24.29
N SER A 263 -8.31 5.23 -25.16
CA SER A 263 -8.19 5.29 -26.61
C SER A 263 -9.57 5.39 -27.25
N SER A 264 -9.65 5.48 -28.58
CA SER A 264 -10.92 5.37 -29.30
C SER A 264 -11.59 4.00 -29.14
N ALA A 265 -10.83 2.97 -28.77
CA ALA A 265 -11.32 1.61 -28.53
C ALA A 265 -11.78 1.38 -27.06
N GLY A 266 -11.55 2.34 -26.16
CA GLY A 266 -11.91 2.27 -24.76
C GLY A 266 -10.71 2.37 -23.80
N SER A 267 -10.97 2.21 -22.51
CA SER A 267 -9.96 2.20 -21.46
C SER A 267 -9.21 0.87 -21.43
N GLN A 268 -7.91 0.93 -21.10
CA GLN A 268 -7.00 -0.22 -21.13
C GLN A 268 -5.89 -0.08 -20.10
N LEU A 269 -5.44 -1.20 -19.53
CA LEU A 269 -4.27 -1.22 -18.66
C LEU A 269 -2.98 -1.48 -19.46
N TRP A 270 -1.94 -0.73 -19.10
CA TRP A 270 -0.64 -0.76 -19.75
C TRP A 270 0.48 -0.93 -18.73
N LEU A 271 1.50 -1.70 -19.10
CA LEU A 271 2.77 -1.80 -18.40
C LEU A 271 3.74 -0.84 -19.06
N VAL A 272 4.17 0.19 -18.33
CA VAL A 272 5.03 1.25 -18.83
C VAL A 272 6.38 1.19 -18.11
N PRO A 273 7.43 0.66 -18.77
CA PRO A 273 8.80 0.69 -18.23
C PRO A 273 9.27 2.13 -18.06
N ILE A 274 9.79 2.46 -16.86
CA ILE A 274 10.22 3.83 -16.55
C ILE A 274 11.67 4.14 -17.00
N ASP A 275 12.41 3.15 -17.44
CA ASP A 275 13.76 3.28 -17.98
C ASP A 275 13.79 3.57 -19.50
N GLY A 276 12.61 3.75 -20.13
CA GLY A 276 12.47 4.02 -21.56
C GLY A 276 12.24 2.77 -22.42
N GLY A 277 11.93 1.62 -21.82
CA GLY A 277 11.49 0.43 -22.54
C GLY A 277 10.14 0.63 -23.26
N THR A 278 9.78 -0.30 -24.13
CA THR A 278 8.51 -0.24 -24.89
C THR A 278 7.33 -0.57 -23.99
N PRO A 279 6.32 0.32 -23.85
CA PRO A 279 5.09 0.01 -23.16
C PRO A 279 4.34 -1.16 -23.82
N THR A 280 3.74 -2.03 -23.00
CA THR A 280 2.96 -3.17 -23.46
C THR A 280 1.56 -3.15 -22.89
N ALA A 281 0.54 -3.44 -23.72
CA ALA A 281 -0.81 -3.60 -23.25
C ALA A 281 -0.93 -4.83 -22.35
N LEU A 282 -1.53 -4.66 -21.16
CA LEU A 282 -1.80 -5.76 -20.25
C LEU A 282 -3.18 -6.38 -20.50
N THR A 283 -4.18 -5.57 -20.77
CA THR A 283 -5.56 -6.02 -21.00
C THR A 283 -6.04 -5.59 -22.39
N ALA A 284 -7.15 -6.18 -22.86
CA ALA A 284 -7.87 -5.66 -24.02
C ALA A 284 -8.58 -4.33 -23.68
N PRO A 285 -8.84 -3.45 -24.68
CA PRO A 285 -9.60 -2.24 -24.43
C PRO A 285 -11.03 -2.54 -23.98
N ASN A 286 -11.48 -1.86 -22.92
CA ASN A 286 -12.88 -1.88 -22.52
C ASN A 286 -13.68 -0.85 -23.32
N ASN A 287 -14.50 -1.32 -24.25
CA ASN A 287 -15.30 -0.50 -25.16
C ASN A 287 -16.69 -0.13 -24.60
N GLY A 288 -16.84 -0.09 -23.28
CA GLY A 288 -18.10 0.22 -22.61
C GLY A 288 -18.93 -1.01 -22.22
N GLN A 289 -18.43 -2.21 -22.47
CA GLN A 289 -18.99 -3.44 -21.91
C GLN A 289 -18.82 -3.43 -20.39
N LYS A 290 -19.64 -4.19 -19.68
CA LYS A 290 -19.67 -4.21 -18.20
C LYS A 290 -19.54 -5.62 -17.67
N GLY A 291 -18.92 -5.75 -16.51
CA GLY A 291 -18.81 -7.03 -15.83
C GLY A 291 -17.36 -7.40 -15.50
N PRO A 292 -17.12 -8.61 -15.00
CA PRO A 292 -15.80 -9.06 -14.58
C PRO A 292 -14.80 -9.23 -15.73
N ASP A 293 -15.27 -9.21 -16.98
CA ASP A 293 -14.47 -9.56 -18.16
C ASP A 293 -13.55 -8.43 -18.66
N TYR A 294 -13.47 -7.30 -17.96
CA TYR A 294 -12.90 -6.10 -18.57
C TYR A 294 -11.73 -5.44 -17.82
N GLY A 295 -11.18 -5.93 -16.83
CA GLY A 295 -9.98 -5.51 -16.12
C GLY A 295 -9.40 -4.12 -16.47
N ASP A 296 -10.18 -3.05 -16.30
CA ASP A 296 -9.80 -1.70 -16.72
C ASP A 296 -9.50 -0.74 -15.56
N ILE A 297 -9.60 -1.21 -14.30
CA ILE A 297 -9.33 -0.38 -13.12
C ILE A 297 -7.90 -0.56 -12.63
N ASN A 298 -7.51 -1.81 -12.37
CA ASN A 298 -6.23 -2.15 -11.74
C ASN A 298 -5.88 -3.62 -11.99
N ALA A 299 -4.61 -4.00 -11.75
CA ALA A 299 -4.15 -5.36 -11.91
C ALA A 299 -3.04 -5.71 -10.89
N TRP A 300 -2.89 -6.99 -10.59
CA TRP A 300 -1.86 -7.55 -9.69
C TRP A 300 -1.29 -8.82 -10.27
N GLN A 301 0.02 -8.98 -10.11
CA GLN A 301 0.73 -10.21 -10.45
C GLN A 301 1.06 -10.97 -9.17
N VAL A 302 0.64 -12.22 -9.11
CA VAL A 302 1.04 -13.20 -8.08
C VAL A 302 1.49 -14.48 -8.75
N PRO A 303 2.15 -15.43 -8.05
CA PRO A 303 2.59 -16.69 -8.67
C PRO A 303 1.47 -17.49 -9.35
N ALA A 304 0.24 -17.38 -8.86
CA ALA A 304 -0.94 -18.05 -9.44
C ALA A 304 -1.46 -17.40 -10.75
N GLY A 305 -0.93 -16.23 -11.13
CA GLY A 305 -1.28 -15.51 -12.36
C GLY A 305 -1.53 -14.02 -12.16
N THR A 306 -2.06 -13.38 -13.21
CA THR A 306 -2.46 -11.98 -13.20
C THR A 306 -3.95 -11.87 -12.86
N TYR A 307 -4.27 -11.00 -11.92
CA TYR A 307 -5.62 -10.70 -11.50
C TYR A 307 -5.95 -9.25 -11.83
N VAL A 308 -7.13 -9.01 -12.38
CA VAL A 308 -7.59 -7.71 -12.86
C VAL A 308 -8.90 -7.33 -12.19
N GLN A 309 -9.17 -6.04 -12.14
CA GLN A 309 -10.40 -5.51 -11.58
C GLN A 309 -11.15 -4.64 -12.60
N ALA A 310 -12.47 -4.76 -12.56
CA ALA A 310 -13.40 -3.93 -13.33
C ALA A 310 -14.46 -3.32 -12.40
N SER A 311 -15.00 -2.15 -12.77
CA SER A 311 -16.09 -1.51 -12.06
C SER A 311 -17.44 -1.95 -12.57
N GLY A 312 -18.37 -2.14 -11.65
CA GLY A 312 -19.78 -2.34 -11.94
C GLY A 312 -20.66 -1.19 -11.45
N ALA A 313 -21.96 -1.37 -11.57
CA ALA A 313 -22.92 -0.42 -11.03
C ALA A 313 -22.79 -0.29 -9.51
N CYS A 314 -23.12 0.89 -8.97
CA CYS A 314 -23.12 1.15 -7.52
C CYS A 314 -21.79 0.91 -6.81
N GLY A 315 -20.65 1.10 -7.48
CA GLY A 315 -19.34 0.89 -6.88
C GLY A 315 -18.99 -0.57 -6.60
N VAL A 316 -19.70 -1.52 -7.19
CA VAL A 316 -19.29 -2.93 -7.21
C VAL A 316 -17.97 -3.04 -7.95
N ILE A 317 -17.04 -3.79 -7.38
CA ILE A 317 -15.74 -4.09 -7.99
C ILE A 317 -15.68 -5.59 -8.21
N TYR A 318 -15.45 -5.99 -9.47
CA TYR A 318 -15.27 -7.37 -9.86
C TYR A 318 -13.80 -7.74 -9.84
N LEU A 319 -13.52 -8.99 -9.46
CA LEU A 319 -12.20 -9.60 -9.56
C LEU A 319 -12.23 -10.70 -10.61
N ALA A 320 -11.28 -10.68 -11.52
CA ALA A 320 -11.12 -11.70 -12.54
C ALA A 320 -9.65 -12.11 -12.72
N LYS A 321 -9.41 -13.32 -13.17
CA LYS A 321 -8.09 -13.79 -13.59
C LYS A 321 -7.92 -13.50 -15.08
N LEU A 322 -6.80 -12.89 -15.45
CA LEU A 322 -6.40 -12.70 -16.84
C LEU A 322 -5.81 -14.00 -17.38
N ASN A 323 -6.36 -14.50 -18.48
CA ASN A 323 -5.93 -15.72 -19.15
C ASN A 323 -4.82 -15.44 -20.16
N GLY A 324 -4.09 -16.48 -20.58
CA GLY A 324 -2.99 -16.32 -21.53
C GLY A 324 -3.43 -15.92 -22.97
N ASP A 325 -4.70 -16.04 -23.30
CA ASP A 325 -5.30 -15.58 -24.55
C ASP A 325 -5.84 -14.13 -24.48
N GLY A 326 -5.66 -13.46 -23.34
CA GLY A 326 -6.14 -12.09 -23.09
C GLY A 326 -7.61 -11.99 -22.66
N THR A 327 -8.33 -13.11 -22.57
CA THR A 327 -9.66 -13.18 -21.95
C THR A 327 -9.57 -13.14 -20.43
N THR A 328 -10.70 -12.99 -19.75
CA THR A 328 -10.74 -13.03 -18.28
C THR A 328 -11.74 -14.07 -17.78
N SER A 329 -11.46 -14.61 -16.60
CA SER A 329 -12.34 -15.52 -15.90
C SER A 329 -12.73 -14.95 -14.55
N PRO A 330 -14.03 -14.83 -14.21
CA PRO A 330 -14.49 -14.33 -12.92
C PRO A 330 -13.91 -15.14 -11.75
N VAL A 331 -13.52 -14.45 -10.69
CA VAL A 331 -13.02 -15.06 -9.46
C VAL A 331 -14.10 -14.96 -8.37
N SER A 332 -14.51 -16.12 -7.86
CA SER A 332 -15.38 -16.19 -6.68
C SER A 332 -14.50 -16.35 -5.44
N VAL A 333 -14.59 -15.38 -4.53
CA VAL A 333 -13.87 -15.44 -3.26
C VAL A 333 -14.78 -16.04 -2.20
N PRO A 334 -14.40 -17.14 -1.52
CA PRO A 334 -15.14 -17.65 -0.38
C PRO A 334 -15.41 -16.55 0.65
N GLU A 335 -16.46 -16.68 1.44
CA GLU A 335 -16.91 -15.70 2.46
C GLU A 335 -17.45 -14.36 1.89
N VAL A 336 -17.35 -14.09 0.59
CA VAL A 336 -17.85 -12.86 -0.05
C VAL A 336 -19.19 -13.12 -0.74
N LYS A 337 -20.28 -12.83 -0.05
CA LYS A 337 -21.65 -13.05 -0.58
C LYS A 337 -22.01 -12.06 -1.70
N SER A 338 -21.50 -10.84 -1.67
CA SER A 338 -21.82 -9.79 -2.62
C SER A 338 -21.12 -9.91 -3.97
N GLY A 339 -20.05 -10.71 -4.06
CA GLY A 339 -19.18 -10.76 -5.22
C GLY A 339 -18.37 -9.47 -5.48
N SER A 340 -18.45 -8.48 -4.58
CA SER A 340 -17.72 -7.21 -4.70
C SER A 340 -16.50 -7.23 -3.80
N VAL A 341 -15.31 -7.23 -4.40
CA VAL A 341 -14.03 -7.20 -3.69
C VAL A 341 -13.08 -6.20 -4.33
N ALA A 342 -12.43 -5.39 -3.51
CA ALA A 342 -11.32 -4.58 -3.94
C ALA A 342 -10.01 -5.22 -3.47
N VAL A 343 -9.06 -5.43 -4.37
CA VAL A 343 -7.70 -5.80 -3.97
C VAL A 343 -7.05 -4.56 -3.37
N VAL A 344 -6.61 -4.65 -2.13
CA VAL A 344 -5.92 -3.57 -1.43
C VAL A 344 -4.41 -3.81 -1.40
N GLY A 345 -3.97 -5.07 -1.45
CA GLY A 345 -2.56 -5.42 -1.42
C GLY A 345 -2.25 -6.81 -1.94
N VAL A 346 -0.97 -7.17 -1.89
CA VAL A 346 -0.44 -8.49 -2.19
C VAL A 346 0.50 -8.87 -1.06
N ASN A 347 0.35 -10.07 -0.53
CA ASN A 347 1.22 -10.65 0.49
C ASN A 347 1.79 -11.98 0.00
N GLY A 348 3.03 -11.98 -0.50
CA GLY A 348 3.62 -13.17 -1.11
C GLY A 348 2.84 -13.67 -2.32
N GLY A 349 2.13 -14.81 -2.18
CA GLY A 349 1.28 -15.38 -3.23
C GLY A 349 -0.20 -15.04 -3.11
N ASP A 350 -0.59 -14.35 -2.04
CA ASP A 350 -1.97 -14.09 -1.67
C ASP A 350 -2.41 -12.66 -2.03
N LEU A 351 -3.70 -12.45 -2.17
CA LEU A 351 -4.31 -11.15 -2.40
C LEU A 351 -5.01 -10.69 -1.12
N ASP A 352 -4.60 -9.53 -0.62
CA ASP A 352 -5.33 -8.83 0.44
C ASP A 352 -6.55 -8.15 -0.17
N LEU A 353 -7.73 -8.55 0.25
CA LEU A 353 -9.00 -8.10 -0.31
C LEU A 353 -9.81 -7.33 0.73
N GLN A 354 -10.48 -6.27 0.29
CA GLN A 354 -11.58 -5.66 1.03
C GLN A 354 -12.90 -6.07 0.38
N ALA A 355 -13.66 -6.91 1.06
CA ALA A 355 -15.04 -7.21 0.68
C ALA A 355 -15.93 -6.00 0.90
N ARG A 356 -16.90 -5.80 0.00
CA ARG A 356 -17.87 -4.70 0.05
C ARG A 356 -19.27 -5.23 -0.19
N VAL A 357 -20.26 -4.64 0.45
CA VAL A 357 -21.66 -4.83 0.08
C VAL A 357 -21.98 -3.83 -1.02
N GLY A 358 -22.56 -4.28 -2.12
CA GLY A 358 -22.85 -3.43 -3.28
C GLY A 358 -23.67 -2.19 -2.89
N CYS A 359 -23.39 -1.03 -3.45
CA CYS A 359 -23.90 0.31 -3.11
C CYS A 359 -23.78 0.70 -1.63
N GLY A 360 -23.19 -0.15 -0.81
CA GLY A 360 -23.09 -0.02 0.64
C GLY A 360 -21.67 0.13 1.14
N GLY A 361 -21.48 -0.09 2.42
CA GLY A 361 -20.20 0.04 3.11
C GLY A 361 -19.24 -1.14 2.90
N GLY A 362 -18.05 -1.01 3.46
CA GLY A 362 -17.11 -2.11 3.59
C GLY A 362 -17.66 -3.19 4.53
N GLN A 363 -17.19 -4.41 4.36
CA GLN A 363 -17.59 -5.55 5.15
C GLN A 363 -16.41 -6.16 5.90
N SER A 364 -15.47 -6.77 5.19
CA SER A 364 -14.35 -7.50 5.78
C SER A 364 -13.05 -7.27 5.04
N VAL A 365 -11.94 -7.43 5.73
CA VAL A 365 -10.63 -7.65 5.12
C VAL A 365 -10.35 -9.13 5.09
N ILE A 366 -9.90 -9.63 3.95
CA ILE A 366 -9.76 -11.04 3.64
C ILE A 366 -8.39 -11.27 3.03
N ASP A 367 -7.66 -12.24 3.52
CA ASP A 367 -6.51 -12.83 2.84
C ASP A 367 -7.02 -13.96 1.93
N TYR A 368 -6.76 -13.86 0.63
CA TYR A 368 -7.20 -14.82 -0.38
C TYR A 368 -6.03 -15.46 -1.09
N ASN A 369 -5.90 -16.77 -0.96
CA ASN A 369 -4.90 -17.55 -1.71
C ASN A 369 -5.48 -18.01 -3.05
N PRO A 370 -5.07 -17.39 -4.17
CA PRO A 370 -5.64 -17.74 -5.47
C PRO A 370 -5.12 -19.08 -6.05
N ALA A 371 -4.06 -19.65 -5.48
CA ALA A 371 -3.56 -20.96 -5.92
C ALA A 371 -4.42 -22.11 -5.36
N SER A 372 -4.88 -21.99 -4.12
CA SER A 372 -5.76 -22.97 -3.47
C SER A 372 -7.24 -22.63 -3.59
N GLY A 373 -7.57 -21.35 -3.89
CA GLY A 373 -8.94 -20.85 -3.88
C GLY A 373 -9.52 -20.69 -2.47
N THR A 374 -8.68 -20.65 -1.43
CA THR A 374 -9.09 -20.50 -0.03
C THR A 374 -8.99 -19.04 0.42
N SER A 375 -9.79 -18.68 1.42
CA SER A 375 -9.75 -17.34 2.02
C SER A 375 -9.82 -17.40 3.54
N THR A 376 -9.24 -16.38 4.19
CA THR A 376 -9.28 -16.18 5.64
C THR A 376 -9.72 -14.74 5.92
N VAL A 377 -10.80 -14.56 6.69
CA VAL A 377 -11.22 -13.23 7.12
C VAL A 377 -10.31 -12.75 8.24
N LEU A 378 -9.60 -11.65 8.01
CA LEU A 378 -8.67 -11.07 8.99
C LEU A 378 -9.36 -10.07 9.93
N LEU A 379 -10.34 -9.30 9.43
CA LEU A 379 -11.07 -8.29 10.18
C LEU A 379 -12.50 -8.14 9.61
N GLY A 380 -13.47 -7.83 10.46
CA GLY A 380 -14.88 -7.73 10.07
C GLY A 380 -15.63 -9.05 10.26
N PRO A 381 -16.90 -9.15 9.81
CA PRO A 381 -17.67 -10.38 9.94
C PRO A 381 -17.03 -11.54 9.17
N PRO A 382 -17.04 -12.78 9.72
CA PRO A 382 -17.63 -13.19 10.98
C PRO A 382 -16.72 -13.04 12.21
N VAL A 383 -15.49 -12.56 12.05
CA VAL A 383 -14.45 -12.58 13.10
C VAL A 383 -14.78 -11.66 14.27
N ASN A 384 -15.17 -10.40 14.00
CA ASN A 384 -15.47 -9.42 15.05
C ASN A 384 -16.70 -8.55 14.79
N GLY A 385 -17.56 -8.95 13.85
CA GLY A 385 -18.77 -8.19 13.53
C GLY A 385 -18.52 -6.82 12.91
N GLY A 386 -19.52 -5.94 12.90
CA GLY A 386 -19.40 -4.59 12.33
C GLY A 386 -19.05 -4.58 10.84
N GLY A 387 -18.22 -3.63 10.43
CA GLY A 387 -17.71 -3.56 9.05
C GLY A 387 -16.42 -2.79 8.94
N VAL A 388 -15.55 -3.20 8.03
CA VAL A 388 -14.31 -2.49 7.67
C VAL A 388 -14.65 -1.44 6.61
N ILE A 389 -14.48 -0.17 6.97
CA ILE A 389 -14.79 0.96 6.08
C ILE A 389 -13.74 1.08 4.98
N HIS A 390 -12.45 0.98 5.36
CA HIS A 390 -11.32 1.07 4.45
C HIS A 390 -10.11 0.34 5.03
N ALA A 391 -9.30 -0.23 4.15
CA ALA A 391 -8.03 -0.85 4.50
C ALA A 391 -6.95 -0.48 3.49
N ILE A 392 -5.73 -0.31 3.96
CA ILE A 392 -4.53 -0.07 3.13
C ILE A 392 -3.39 -0.98 3.60
N PRO A 393 -2.61 -1.54 2.69
CA PRO A 393 -1.49 -2.40 3.03
C PRO A 393 -0.30 -1.58 3.52
N TYR A 394 0.63 -2.26 4.17
CA TYR A 394 1.92 -1.67 4.53
C TYR A 394 2.64 -1.13 3.30
N PRO A 395 3.05 0.16 3.30
CA PRO A 395 3.64 0.82 2.12
C PRO A 395 5.12 0.53 1.94
N GLY A 396 5.70 -0.27 2.80
CA GLY A 396 7.14 -0.41 2.96
C GLY A 396 7.88 -0.88 1.72
N ARG A 397 9.16 -0.63 1.72
CA ARG A 397 10.10 -1.13 0.70
C ARG A 397 10.07 -2.65 0.69
N LYS A 398 9.80 -3.23 -0.47
CA LYS A 398 10.12 -4.63 -0.70
C LYS A 398 11.60 -4.77 -0.95
#